data_28fd49248350131208a7ccf6d62f1d3a
#
_entry.id   28fd49248350131208a7ccf6d62f1d3a
#
_cell.length_a   1.000
_cell.length_b   1.000
_cell.length_c   1.000
_cell.angle_alpha   90.00
_cell.angle_beta   90.00
_cell.angle_gamma   90.00
#
_symmetry.space_group_name_H-M   'P 1'
#
loop_
_entity.id
_entity.type
_entity.pdbx_description
1 polymer ?
#
loop_
_entity_poly.entity_id
_entity_poly.type
_entity_poly.pdbx_seq_one_letter_code
_entity_poly.pdbx_strand_id
1 'polypeptide(L)'
;MAGGAIACNQPSSGAAAGDEGLTTFNKDSLAAHIRILASDSFQGRRPFTPGEDRTISYLVNSYTDLHLEPGNGTSYTQDVPMVEISPAGTPTMNVLSPKGRINLQSLNDFVIWTERPDSVNMVDNNDIVFAGFGVVAPEYNWNDYAGLDVKGKTVLVLVNDPGFYDSTLFKGHTMTYYGRWTYKYEEAARQGAKACLIIHNTAAASYPFSVVQSSNGGVKLHLDTRSNPSYQLTVQGWITEETGKKMLAVAGKDSSLLTEAHHHGFKGVPLDLKLSASLKVKEVYNRSHNVIAKITGSKYPDEYVIYSAHWDHLGIGKPDARGDSIYNGAADNGSGTAALLEIARAFKSLPEKPERTIIFLSVTAEEQGLLGSAYYAQHPVYPLAKTVANLNIDVLNTYGPTKDITYSGKGQSELEDYLREEAEKKGRYIAPEDHPEAGHYFRSDHFNFARAGVPSLTADGGVDDLTKGKEFGKQKHDEYTALHYHQPSDEYDPATWNLEGGLQDIELVFLIGKKLAYGHAWPQWKTGSEFKADRDKTARERQ
;
A
#
# COMPACT_ATOMS: atom_id res chain seq x y z
N MET A 1 -41.14 -43.27 -51.36
CA MET A 1 -40.60 -41.91 -51.35
C MET A 1 -40.33 -41.53 -49.92
N ALA A 2 -39.08 -41.62 -49.52
CA ALA A 2 -38.64 -41.29 -48.14
C ALA A 2 -38.08 -39.86 -48.14
N GLY A 3 -38.73 -38.99 -47.40
CA GLY A 3 -38.26 -37.64 -47.17
C GLY A 3 -37.32 -37.57 -45.95
N GLY A 4 -36.03 -37.41 -46.20
CA GLY A 4 -35.06 -37.18 -45.13
C GLY A 4 -35.08 -35.71 -44.66
N ALA A 5 -35.35 -35.51 -43.38
CA ALA A 5 -35.17 -34.19 -42.73
C ALA A 5 -33.69 -33.99 -42.40
N ILE A 6 -33.07 -33.00 -42.99
CA ILE A 6 -31.72 -32.53 -42.65
C ILE A 6 -31.86 -31.58 -41.46
N ALA A 7 -31.41 -32.04 -40.30
CA ALA A 7 -31.24 -31.18 -39.13
C ALA A 7 -29.98 -30.30 -39.32
N CYS A 8 -30.15 -29.00 -39.47
CA CYS A 8 -29.05 -28.05 -39.39
C CYS A 8 -28.61 -27.91 -37.92
N ASN A 9 -27.48 -28.51 -37.61
CA ASN A 9 -26.74 -28.15 -36.40
C ASN A 9 -26.14 -26.75 -36.62
N GLN A 10 -26.65 -25.76 -35.91
CA GLN A 10 -25.93 -24.50 -35.73
C GLN A 10 -24.70 -24.77 -34.81
N PRO A 11 -23.51 -24.32 -35.15
CA PRO A 11 -22.41 -24.37 -34.23
C PRO A 11 -22.68 -23.39 -33.09
N SER A 12 -22.75 -23.91 -31.85
CA SER A 12 -22.61 -23.08 -30.65
C SER A 12 -21.31 -22.30 -30.77
N SER A 13 -21.37 -20.99 -30.64
CA SER A 13 -20.20 -20.14 -30.52
C SER A 13 -19.44 -20.55 -29.25
N GLY A 14 -18.47 -21.42 -29.41
CA GLY A 14 -17.56 -21.77 -28.32
C GLY A 14 -16.80 -20.51 -27.92
N ALA A 15 -16.92 -20.11 -26.65
CA ALA A 15 -15.99 -19.17 -26.06
C ALA A 15 -14.57 -19.71 -26.29
N ALA A 16 -13.63 -18.83 -26.67
CA ALA A 16 -12.25 -19.24 -26.84
C ALA A 16 -11.74 -19.87 -25.54
N ALA A 17 -11.03 -20.99 -25.64
CA ALA A 17 -10.46 -21.65 -24.49
C ALA A 17 -9.55 -20.65 -23.75
N GLY A 18 -10.01 -20.18 -22.58
CA GLY A 18 -9.35 -19.13 -21.79
C GLY A 18 -10.31 -18.10 -21.18
N ASP A 19 -11.43 -17.81 -21.86
CA ASP A 19 -12.42 -16.80 -21.40
C ASP A 19 -13.50 -17.37 -20.44
N GLU A 20 -13.35 -18.62 -20.03
CA GLU A 20 -14.23 -19.24 -19.05
C GLU A 20 -14.17 -18.50 -17.70
N GLY A 21 -15.33 -18.20 -17.14
CA GLY A 21 -15.49 -17.40 -15.93
C GLY A 21 -15.74 -15.90 -16.20
N LEU A 22 -15.29 -15.34 -17.32
CA LEU A 22 -15.48 -13.92 -17.62
C LEU A 22 -16.97 -13.56 -17.78
N THR A 23 -17.78 -14.46 -18.31
CA THR A 23 -19.22 -14.24 -18.48
C THR A 23 -19.99 -14.12 -17.17
N THR A 24 -19.36 -14.40 -16.03
CA THR A 24 -19.99 -14.24 -14.71
C THR A 24 -19.80 -12.85 -14.13
N PHE A 25 -18.82 -12.08 -14.61
CA PHE A 25 -18.66 -10.70 -14.17
C PHE A 25 -19.92 -9.88 -14.53
N ASN A 26 -20.45 -9.17 -13.54
CA ASN A 26 -21.72 -8.50 -13.67
C ASN A 26 -21.66 -7.12 -13.01
N LYS A 27 -21.89 -6.08 -13.81
CA LYS A 27 -21.89 -4.69 -13.37
C LYS A 27 -22.89 -4.43 -12.24
N ASP A 28 -24.08 -4.98 -12.32
CA ASP A 28 -25.14 -4.75 -11.33
C ASP A 28 -24.81 -5.45 -9.99
N SER A 29 -24.15 -6.61 -10.05
CA SER A 29 -23.65 -7.30 -8.86
C SER A 29 -22.51 -6.53 -8.19
N LEU A 30 -21.53 -6.08 -8.97
CA LEU A 30 -20.44 -5.22 -8.47
C LEU A 30 -21.00 -3.94 -7.84
N ALA A 31 -21.92 -3.27 -8.52
CA ALA A 31 -22.60 -2.07 -8.02
C ALA A 31 -23.38 -2.33 -6.73
N ALA A 32 -24.03 -3.48 -6.60
CA ALA A 32 -24.78 -3.86 -5.40
C ALA A 32 -23.84 -4.03 -4.18
N HIS A 33 -22.69 -4.69 -4.38
CA HIS A 33 -21.68 -4.83 -3.33
C HIS A 33 -21.10 -3.47 -2.91
N ILE A 34 -20.70 -2.63 -3.85
CA ILE A 34 -20.18 -1.27 -3.57
C ILE A 34 -21.22 -0.45 -2.81
N ARG A 35 -22.48 -0.41 -3.26
CA ARG A 35 -23.56 0.35 -2.62
C ARG A 35 -23.79 -0.08 -1.17
N ILE A 36 -23.66 -1.36 -0.87
CA ILE A 36 -23.82 -1.86 0.50
C ILE A 36 -22.62 -1.44 1.35
N LEU A 37 -21.40 -1.72 0.90
CA LEU A 37 -20.17 -1.41 1.62
C LEU A 37 -19.99 0.09 1.87
N ALA A 38 -20.37 0.92 0.90
CA ALA A 38 -20.26 2.38 0.98
C ALA A 38 -21.52 3.06 1.54
N SER A 39 -22.48 2.31 2.11
CA SER A 39 -23.66 2.95 2.72
C SER A 39 -23.34 3.56 4.08
N ASP A 40 -24.08 4.59 4.47
CA ASP A 40 -23.96 5.27 5.78
C ASP A 40 -24.09 4.30 6.96
N SER A 41 -24.84 3.22 6.77
CA SER A 41 -24.99 2.18 7.79
C SER A 41 -23.66 1.50 8.14
N PHE A 42 -22.68 1.50 7.23
CA PHE A 42 -21.33 0.97 7.45
C PHE A 42 -20.38 2.00 8.07
N GLN A 43 -20.84 3.26 8.27
CA GLN A 43 -20.14 4.31 9.02
C GLN A 43 -18.68 4.52 8.55
N GLY A 44 -18.41 4.39 7.25
CA GLY A 44 -17.08 4.53 6.69
C GLY A 44 -16.08 3.46 7.15
N ARG A 45 -16.53 2.32 7.63
CA ARG A 45 -15.77 1.08 7.86
C ARG A 45 -14.47 1.22 8.66
N ARG A 46 -14.39 2.21 9.56
CA ARG A 46 -13.17 2.38 10.35
C ARG A 46 -13.01 1.22 11.34
N PRO A 47 -11.77 0.69 11.52
CA PRO A 47 -11.46 -0.29 12.56
C PRO A 47 -11.93 0.16 13.95
N PHE A 48 -12.35 -0.79 14.78
CA PHE A 48 -12.86 -0.60 16.15
C PHE A 48 -14.19 0.14 16.24
N THR A 49 -14.98 0.13 15.17
CA THR A 49 -16.32 0.76 15.15
C THR A 49 -17.39 -0.24 14.74
N PRO A 50 -18.68 0.07 14.97
CA PRO A 50 -19.76 -0.79 14.46
C PRO A 50 -19.74 -0.96 12.93
N GLY A 51 -19.05 -0.07 12.19
CA GLY A 51 -18.81 -0.20 10.76
C GLY A 51 -17.94 -1.40 10.43
N GLU A 52 -16.88 -1.66 11.21
CA GLU A 52 -16.08 -2.88 11.12
C GLU A 52 -16.93 -4.14 11.27
N ASP A 53 -17.72 -4.23 12.36
CA ASP A 53 -18.52 -5.44 12.65
C ASP A 53 -19.48 -5.77 11.49
N ARG A 54 -20.09 -4.74 10.91
CA ARG A 54 -20.99 -4.90 9.75
C ARG A 54 -20.25 -5.35 8.51
N THR A 55 -19.07 -4.77 8.26
CA THR A 55 -18.24 -5.10 7.10
C THR A 55 -17.75 -6.54 7.18
N ILE A 56 -17.21 -6.96 8.33
CA ILE A 56 -16.76 -8.34 8.54
C ILE A 56 -17.93 -9.31 8.37
N SER A 57 -19.06 -9.02 9.00
CA SER A 57 -20.26 -9.86 8.89
C SER A 57 -20.73 -9.97 7.42
N TYR A 58 -20.72 -8.88 6.69
CA TYR A 58 -21.10 -8.83 5.29
C TYR A 58 -20.17 -9.69 4.42
N LEU A 59 -18.86 -9.54 4.58
CA LEU A 59 -17.86 -10.29 3.82
C LEU A 59 -17.92 -11.78 4.13
N VAL A 60 -18.00 -12.16 5.41
CA VAL A 60 -18.12 -13.58 5.84
C VAL A 60 -19.38 -14.22 5.25
N ASN A 61 -20.53 -13.51 5.31
CA ASN A 61 -21.76 -14.01 4.72
C ASN A 61 -21.64 -14.14 3.19
N SER A 62 -21.09 -13.15 2.51
CA SER A 62 -20.90 -13.18 1.06
C SER A 62 -20.00 -14.34 0.61
N TYR A 63 -18.90 -14.59 1.31
CA TYR A 63 -18.03 -15.75 1.01
C TYR A 63 -18.73 -17.08 1.34
N THR A 64 -19.52 -17.12 2.40
CA THR A 64 -20.30 -18.32 2.77
C THR A 64 -21.37 -18.63 1.71
N ASP A 65 -22.09 -17.63 1.22
CA ASP A 65 -23.10 -17.76 0.16
C ASP A 65 -22.48 -18.21 -1.16
N LEU A 66 -21.26 -17.80 -1.44
CA LEU A 66 -20.46 -18.29 -2.58
C LEU A 66 -19.88 -19.70 -2.34
N HIS A 67 -20.13 -20.32 -1.17
CA HIS A 67 -19.58 -21.61 -0.79
C HIS A 67 -18.06 -21.69 -0.85
N LEU A 68 -17.36 -20.64 -0.42
CA LEU A 68 -15.93 -20.66 -0.18
C LEU A 68 -15.63 -21.26 1.20
N GLU A 69 -14.44 -21.81 1.31
CA GLU A 69 -13.97 -22.37 2.57
C GLU A 69 -13.40 -21.24 3.47
N PRO A 70 -13.56 -21.34 4.81
CA PRO A 70 -12.86 -20.45 5.74
C PRO A 70 -11.34 -20.53 5.51
N GLY A 71 -10.69 -19.37 5.48
CA GLY A 71 -9.27 -19.27 5.18
C GLY A 71 -8.34 -19.39 6.39
N ASN A 72 -8.87 -19.41 7.62
CA ASN A 72 -8.08 -19.55 8.84
C ASN A 72 -8.62 -20.69 9.71
N GLY A 73 -8.24 -21.93 9.37
CA GLY A 73 -8.77 -23.12 10.01
C GLY A 73 -10.28 -23.23 9.78
N THR A 74 -11.08 -23.07 10.82
CA THR A 74 -12.56 -23.03 10.76
C THR A 74 -13.12 -21.61 10.77
N SER A 75 -12.27 -20.58 10.82
CA SER A 75 -12.64 -19.17 10.85
C SER A 75 -12.37 -18.49 9.50
N TYR A 76 -13.21 -17.52 9.16
CA TYR A 76 -12.94 -16.58 8.08
C TYR A 76 -12.08 -15.39 8.54
N THR A 77 -11.78 -15.25 9.83
CA THR A 77 -11.08 -14.08 10.35
C THR A 77 -9.71 -14.42 10.91
N GLN A 78 -8.78 -13.51 10.74
CA GLN A 78 -7.50 -13.46 11.44
C GLN A 78 -7.50 -12.21 12.32
N ASP A 79 -7.31 -12.39 13.62
CA ASP A 79 -7.17 -11.28 14.56
C ASP A 79 -5.91 -10.46 14.25
N VAL A 80 -6.06 -9.14 14.21
CA VAL A 80 -4.96 -8.18 14.04
C VAL A 80 -4.89 -7.30 15.29
N PRO A 81 -4.04 -7.64 16.26
CA PRO A 81 -3.88 -6.85 17.47
C PRO A 81 -3.26 -5.49 17.16
N MET A 82 -3.86 -4.42 17.67
CA MET A 82 -3.43 -3.05 17.42
C MET A 82 -3.45 -2.22 18.68
N VAL A 83 -2.77 -1.10 18.63
CA VAL A 83 -2.83 -0.04 19.63
C VAL A 83 -3.20 1.28 18.93
N GLU A 84 -4.21 1.95 19.47
CA GLU A 84 -4.51 3.33 19.12
C GLU A 84 -3.67 4.26 19.98
N ILE A 85 -2.83 5.09 19.37
CA ILE A 85 -1.98 6.08 20.04
C ILE A 85 -2.54 7.47 19.75
N SER A 86 -2.91 8.17 20.81
CA SER A 86 -3.47 9.52 20.77
C SER A 86 -2.50 10.52 21.39
N PRO A 87 -2.24 11.69 20.79
CA PRO A 87 -1.48 12.76 21.44
C PRO A 87 -2.15 13.21 22.74
N ALA A 88 -1.38 13.32 23.83
CA ALA A 88 -1.86 13.79 25.15
C ALA A 88 -1.28 15.17 25.51
N GLY A 89 -1.10 16.03 24.51
CA GLY A 89 -0.57 17.37 24.61
C GLY A 89 0.26 17.76 23.39
N THR A 90 0.68 19.02 23.32
CA THR A 90 1.52 19.49 22.23
C THR A 90 2.95 18.94 22.37
N PRO A 91 3.48 18.25 21.35
CA PRO A 91 4.88 17.83 21.35
C PRO A 91 5.83 19.03 21.43
N THR A 92 6.95 18.84 22.12
CA THR A 92 8.00 19.86 22.25
C THR A 92 9.29 19.38 21.60
N MET A 93 10.01 20.28 20.94
CA MET A 93 11.32 20.00 20.38
C MET A 93 12.22 21.25 20.43
N ASN A 94 13.46 21.06 20.84
CA ASN A 94 14.48 22.09 20.79
C ASN A 94 15.83 21.48 20.43
N VAL A 95 16.70 22.31 19.88
CA VAL A 95 18.05 21.93 19.48
C VAL A 95 19.03 22.82 20.23
N LEU A 96 19.97 22.21 20.94
CA LEU A 96 21.09 22.89 21.59
C LEU A 96 22.32 22.83 20.70
N SER A 97 22.94 23.97 20.49
CA SER A 97 24.21 24.12 19.77
C SER A 97 25.24 24.86 20.63
N PRO A 98 26.53 24.86 20.25
CA PRO A 98 27.55 25.70 20.88
C PRO A 98 27.21 27.20 20.85
N LYS A 99 26.36 27.63 19.92
CA LYS A 99 25.91 29.03 19.73
C LYS A 99 24.62 29.37 20.48
N GLY A 100 24.00 28.40 21.18
CA GLY A 100 22.75 28.61 21.92
C GLY A 100 21.67 27.60 21.56
N ARG A 101 20.45 27.84 22.08
CA ARG A 101 19.30 26.98 21.90
C ARG A 101 18.38 27.50 20.79
N ILE A 102 17.86 26.60 19.97
CA ILE A 102 16.77 26.85 19.02
C ILE A 102 15.52 26.16 19.58
N ASN A 103 14.49 26.95 19.86
CA ASN A 103 13.17 26.42 20.20
C ASN A 103 12.36 26.31 18.90
N LEU A 104 11.81 25.11 18.66
CA LEU A 104 11.03 24.82 17.48
C LEU A 104 9.54 24.78 17.80
N GLN A 105 8.70 25.20 16.86
CA GLN A 105 7.25 25.26 17.00
C GLN A 105 6.62 24.01 16.38
N SER A 106 5.85 23.28 17.19
CA SER A 106 5.08 22.12 16.72
C SER A 106 4.13 22.52 15.60
N LEU A 107 4.02 21.66 14.61
CA LEU A 107 3.30 21.80 13.35
C LEU A 107 3.94 22.79 12.37
N ASN A 108 4.55 23.88 12.82
CA ASN A 108 5.20 24.85 11.94
C ASN A 108 6.60 24.41 11.50
N ASP A 109 7.47 24.09 12.46
CA ASP A 109 8.86 23.71 12.20
C ASP A 109 9.04 22.20 12.11
N PHE A 110 8.19 21.43 12.80
CA PHE A 110 8.26 19.98 12.90
C PHE A 110 6.91 19.30 13.14
N VAL A 111 6.84 18.03 12.77
CA VAL A 111 5.79 17.08 13.21
C VAL A 111 6.50 15.83 13.72
N ILE A 112 6.27 15.45 14.97
CA ILE A 112 6.84 14.23 15.57
C ILE A 112 5.76 13.35 16.16
N TRP A 113 5.99 12.05 16.13
CA TRP A 113 5.15 11.03 16.75
C TRP A 113 6.00 9.86 17.23
N THR A 114 5.35 8.87 17.79
CA THR A 114 5.94 7.61 18.24
C THR A 114 5.01 6.45 17.91
N GLU A 115 5.57 5.29 17.67
CA GLU A 115 4.86 4.00 17.61
C GLU A 115 4.99 3.22 18.93
N ARG A 116 5.75 3.78 19.89
CA ARG A 116 5.93 3.18 21.20
C ARG A 116 4.72 3.50 22.08
N PRO A 117 4.17 2.49 22.78
CA PRO A 117 3.02 2.67 23.66
C PRO A 117 3.39 3.21 25.05
N ASP A 118 4.59 3.80 25.21
CA ASP A 118 4.97 4.44 26.46
C ASP A 118 4.24 5.80 26.60
N SER A 119 3.61 6.05 27.73
CA SER A 119 2.83 7.29 27.96
C SER A 119 3.65 8.58 27.83
N VAL A 120 4.97 8.49 27.99
CA VAL A 120 5.94 9.56 27.75
C VAL A 120 7.10 9.04 26.92
N ASN A 121 7.28 9.61 25.74
CA ASN A 121 8.39 9.31 24.86
C ASN A 121 9.28 10.55 24.75
N MET A 122 10.56 10.41 25.11
CA MET A 122 11.48 11.55 25.10
C MET A 122 12.91 11.15 24.74
N VAL A 123 13.57 12.06 24.06
CA VAL A 123 15.02 12.13 23.95
C VAL A 123 15.49 13.41 24.58
N ASP A 124 16.58 13.37 25.34
CA ASP A 124 17.16 14.54 26.00
C ASP A 124 18.65 14.64 25.74
N ASN A 125 19.07 15.83 25.32
CA ASN A 125 20.47 16.13 24.97
C ASN A 125 21.09 15.09 24.03
N ASN A 126 20.32 14.59 23.06
CA ASN A 126 20.68 13.48 22.21
C ASN A 126 21.48 13.99 20.99
N ASP A 127 22.68 13.43 20.78
CA ASP A 127 23.56 13.84 19.68
C ASP A 127 22.87 13.66 18.31
N ILE A 128 23.06 14.63 17.41
CA ILE A 128 22.48 14.60 16.06
C ILE A 128 23.57 14.28 15.04
N VAL A 129 23.27 13.33 14.15
CA VAL A 129 24.12 12.95 13.02
C VAL A 129 23.33 13.11 11.73
N PHE A 130 23.91 13.73 10.70
CA PHE A 130 23.34 13.78 9.37
C PHE A 130 23.83 12.58 8.56
N ALA A 131 22.92 11.74 8.11
CA ALA A 131 23.21 10.49 7.41
C ALA A 131 22.70 10.51 5.95
N GLY A 132 22.85 11.64 5.24
CA GLY A 132 22.43 11.74 3.85
C GLY A 132 20.98 11.34 3.65
N PHE A 133 20.71 10.35 2.82
CA PHE A 133 19.37 9.77 2.64
C PHE A 133 19.01 8.70 3.68
N GLY A 134 19.95 8.28 4.52
CA GLY A 134 19.72 7.20 5.48
C GLY A 134 19.46 5.85 4.81
N VAL A 135 20.17 5.54 3.75
CA VAL A 135 19.97 4.36 2.90
C VAL A 135 21.10 3.35 3.06
N VAL A 136 20.72 2.06 3.14
CA VAL A 136 21.62 0.90 2.99
C VAL A 136 21.07 0.03 1.87
N ALA A 137 21.65 0.13 0.68
CA ALA A 137 21.24 -0.53 -0.56
C ALA A 137 22.45 -1.23 -1.21
N PRO A 138 22.77 -2.47 -0.80
CA PRO A 138 23.95 -3.18 -1.30
C PRO A 138 23.97 -3.38 -2.81
N GLU A 139 22.81 -3.62 -3.43
CA GLU A 139 22.66 -3.81 -4.88
C GLU A 139 22.98 -2.54 -5.69
N TYR A 140 22.88 -1.37 -5.06
CA TYR A 140 23.30 -0.08 -5.63
C TYR A 140 24.68 0.35 -5.13
N ASN A 141 25.38 -0.50 -4.34
CA ASN A 141 26.64 -0.15 -3.69
C ASN A 141 26.53 1.14 -2.87
N TRP A 142 25.39 1.33 -2.17
CA TRP A 142 25.10 2.54 -1.38
C TRP A 142 24.95 2.22 0.09
N ASN A 143 25.64 2.99 0.97
CA ASN A 143 25.50 2.86 2.42
C ASN A 143 25.85 4.18 3.12
N ASP A 144 24.81 4.94 3.48
CA ASP A 144 24.93 6.22 4.20
C ASP A 144 25.39 6.09 5.65
N TYR A 145 25.27 4.90 6.21
CA TYR A 145 25.69 4.61 7.59
C TYR A 145 27.12 4.07 7.68
N ALA A 146 27.83 3.88 6.57
CA ALA A 146 29.16 3.29 6.58
C ALA A 146 30.16 4.13 7.38
N GLY A 147 30.63 3.57 8.50
CA GLY A 147 31.58 4.24 9.41
C GLY A 147 30.97 5.33 10.30
N LEU A 148 29.65 5.50 10.28
CA LEU A 148 28.92 6.47 11.11
C LEU A 148 28.37 5.79 12.38
N ASP A 149 28.74 6.28 13.53
CA ASP A 149 28.15 5.82 14.80
C ASP A 149 26.84 6.57 15.06
N VAL A 150 25.71 5.85 14.95
CA VAL A 150 24.35 6.37 15.17
C VAL A 150 23.67 5.75 16.39
N LYS A 151 24.31 4.77 17.04
CA LYS A 151 23.69 4.03 18.13
C LYS A 151 23.33 4.94 19.30
N GLY A 152 22.03 4.95 19.63
CA GLY A 152 21.46 5.78 20.68
C GLY A 152 21.38 7.27 20.34
N LYS A 153 21.68 7.69 19.11
CA LYS A 153 21.64 9.08 18.63
C LYS A 153 20.39 9.41 17.85
N THR A 154 20.25 10.67 17.49
CA THR A 154 19.25 11.16 16.54
C THR A 154 19.86 11.19 15.15
N VAL A 155 19.20 10.55 14.19
CA VAL A 155 19.59 10.59 12.78
C VAL A 155 18.74 11.63 12.06
N LEU A 156 19.40 12.50 11.31
CA LEU A 156 18.77 13.47 10.40
C LEU A 156 19.01 12.99 8.98
N VAL A 157 17.95 12.90 8.16
CA VAL A 157 18.02 12.37 6.79
C VAL A 157 17.18 13.17 5.80
N LEU A 158 17.50 13.01 4.51
CA LEU A 158 16.72 13.55 3.40
C LEU A 158 15.57 12.59 3.03
N VAL A 159 14.47 13.15 2.52
CA VAL A 159 13.38 12.38 1.91
C VAL A 159 13.77 11.91 0.50
N ASN A 160 13.11 10.87 0.00
CA ASN A 160 13.37 10.19 -1.27
C ASN A 160 14.73 9.44 -1.29
N ASP A 161 15.21 9.06 -2.45
CA ASP A 161 16.51 8.42 -2.66
C ASP A 161 17.38 9.21 -3.64
N PRO A 162 18.66 8.88 -3.77
CA PRO A 162 19.57 9.63 -4.65
C PRO A 162 19.14 9.72 -6.10
N GLY A 163 18.40 8.71 -6.60
CA GLY A 163 17.90 8.68 -7.99
C GLY A 163 16.99 9.84 -8.34
N PHE A 164 16.28 10.41 -7.36
CA PHE A 164 15.45 11.59 -7.57
C PHE A 164 16.28 12.81 -8.05
N TYR A 165 17.50 12.96 -7.56
CA TYR A 165 18.39 14.07 -7.87
C TYR A 165 19.39 13.77 -8.99
N ASP A 166 19.76 12.50 -9.17
CA ASP A 166 20.64 12.02 -10.23
C ASP A 166 20.07 10.75 -10.87
N SER A 167 19.50 10.91 -12.07
CA SER A 167 18.82 9.83 -12.80
C SER A 167 19.74 8.65 -13.20
N THR A 168 21.05 8.76 -13.00
CA THR A 168 22.01 7.67 -13.22
C THR A 168 22.15 6.75 -11.99
N LEU A 169 21.59 7.16 -10.84
CA LEU A 169 21.61 6.43 -9.59
C LEU A 169 20.28 5.69 -9.36
N PHE A 170 20.31 4.61 -8.62
CA PHE A 170 19.14 3.79 -8.27
C PHE A 170 18.27 3.43 -9.49
N LYS A 171 16.97 3.76 -9.48
CA LYS A 171 16.06 3.60 -10.63
C LYS A 171 15.75 4.96 -11.31
N GLY A 172 16.67 5.90 -11.24
CA GLY A 172 16.45 7.26 -11.73
C GLY A 172 15.30 7.94 -10.97
N HIS A 173 14.42 8.63 -11.67
CA HIS A 173 13.30 9.33 -11.05
C HIS A 173 12.24 8.41 -10.43
N THR A 174 12.22 7.12 -10.75
CA THR A 174 11.31 6.17 -10.10
C THR A 174 11.78 5.92 -8.66
N MET A 175 10.94 6.27 -7.69
CA MET A 175 11.26 6.01 -6.28
C MET A 175 11.47 4.52 -6.04
N THR A 176 12.56 4.17 -5.36
CA THR A 176 12.76 2.83 -4.81
C THR A 176 12.17 2.74 -3.39
N TYR A 177 12.11 1.54 -2.80
CA TYR A 177 11.74 1.39 -1.39
C TYR A 177 12.61 2.25 -0.47
N TYR A 178 13.87 2.43 -0.81
CA TYR A 178 14.83 3.26 -0.06
C TYR A 178 14.41 4.74 0.00
N GLY A 179 13.68 5.23 -1.00
CA GLY A 179 13.13 6.59 -1.03
C GLY A 179 11.90 6.79 -0.13
N ARG A 180 11.20 5.70 0.22
CA ARG A 180 10.00 5.79 1.06
C ARG A 180 10.33 6.30 2.46
N TRP A 181 9.52 7.22 2.97
CA TRP A 181 9.76 7.83 4.30
C TRP A 181 9.72 6.80 5.45
N THR A 182 8.90 5.76 5.35
CA THR A 182 8.85 4.67 6.34
C THR A 182 10.17 3.91 6.43
N TYR A 183 10.82 3.67 5.28
CA TYR A 183 12.14 3.04 5.25
C TYR A 183 13.17 3.80 6.09
N LYS A 184 13.12 5.15 6.09
CA LYS A 184 14.08 5.98 6.83
C LYS A 184 14.03 5.69 8.34
N TYR A 185 12.82 5.56 8.88
CA TYR A 185 12.63 5.21 10.29
C TYR A 185 13.03 3.77 10.58
N GLU A 186 12.64 2.85 9.73
CA GLU A 186 12.99 1.44 9.86
C GLU A 186 14.51 1.23 9.83
N GLU A 187 15.21 1.88 8.89
CA GLU A 187 16.66 1.73 8.79
C GLU A 187 17.39 2.42 9.95
N ALA A 188 16.98 3.62 10.32
CA ALA A 188 17.54 4.28 11.51
C ALA A 188 17.39 3.42 12.78
N ALA A 189 16.22 2.76 12.93
CA ALA A 189 15.98 1.83 14.03
C ALA A 189 16.89 0.59 13.96
N ARG A 190 17.05 -0.01 12.77
CA ARG A 190 17.97 -1.16 12.54
C ARG A 190 19.42 -0.80 12.87
N GLN A 191 19.84 0.43 12.59
CA GLN A 191 21.17 0.96 12.94
C GLN A 191 21.29 1.32 14.43
N GLY A 192 20.22 1.18 15.22
CA GLY A 192 20.20 1.43 16.66
C GLY A 192 20.06 2.89 17.06
N ALA A 193 19.59 3.76 16.18
CA ALA A 193 19.27 5.13 16.50
C ALA A 193 18.12 5.21 17.53
N LYS A 194 18.07 6.27 18.30
CA LYS A 194 17.00 6.55 19.27
C LYS A 194 15.89 7.42 18.69
N ALA A 195 16.25 8.29 17.74
CA ALA A 195 15.29 9.14 17.01
C ALA A 195 15.72 9.29 15.55
N CYS A 196 14.73 9.57 14.68
CA CYS A 196 14.98 9.90 13.28
C CYS A 196 14.08 11.06 12.85
N LEU A 197 14.67 12.05 12.20
CA LEU A 197 14.00 13.21 11.64
C LEU A 197 14.28 13.29 10.14
N ILE A 198 13.24 13.43 9.33
CA ILE A 198 13.34 13.59 7.89
C ILE A 198 13.24 15.08 7.55
N ILE A 199 14.18 15.60 6.80
CA ILE A 199 14.10 16.94 6.21
C ILE A 199 13.11 16.88 5.03
N HIS A 200 12.01 17.60 5.14
CA HIS A 200 11.00 17.68 4.11
C HIS A 200 11.45 18.55 2.95
N ASN A 201 11.26 18.05 1.73
CA ASN A 201 11.31 18.83 0.49
C ASN A 201 10.05 18.47 -0.32
N THR A 202 9.28 19.48 -0.73
CA THR A 202 7.97 19.27 -1.37
C THR A 202 8.08 18.47 -2.68
N ALA A 203 9.08 18.76 -3.51
CA ALA A 203 9.25 18.04 -4.77
C ALA A 203 9.65 16.57 -4.54
N ALA A 204 10.63 16.33 -3.66
CA ALA A 204 11.09 14.99 -3.36
C ALA A 204 10.08 14.15 -2.56
N ALA A 205 9.25 14.78 -1.73
CA ALA A 205 8.16 14.11 -1.02
C ALA A 205 6.93 13.87 -1.91
N SER A 206 6.78 14.62 -2.99
CA SER A 206 5.59 14.67 -3.88
C SER A 206 4.33 15.25 -3.21
N TYR A 207 4.47 15.92 -2.09
CA TYR A 207 3.39 16.62 -1.38
C TYR A 207 3.93 17.74 -0.50
N PRO A 208 3.11 18.78 -0.18
CA PRO A 208 3.50 19.87 0.70
C PRO A 208 3.56 19.41 2.17
N PHE A 209 4.27 20.17 3.02
CA PHE A 209 4.41 19.87 4.45
C PHE A 209 3.07 19.82 5.20
N SER A 210 2.03 20.50 4.70
CA SER A 210 0.67 20.42 5.25
C SER A 210 0.09 19.01 5.27
N VAL A 211 0.47 18.15 4.34
CA VAL A 211 0.09 16.72 4.34
C VAL A 211 0.73 16.00 5.54
N VAL A 212 2.00 16.29 5.84
CA VAL A 212 2.66 15.73 7.03
C VAL A 212 1.97 16.18 8.31
N GLN A 213 1.56 17.46 8.38
CA GLN A 213 0.84 18.03 9.53
C GLN A 213 -0.51 17.33 9.75
N SER A 214 -1.32 17.18 8.71
CA SER A 214 -2.65 16.56 8.81
C SER A 214 -2.58 15.07 9.09
N SER A 215 -1.65 14.37 8.45
CA SER A 215 -1.55 12.91 8.55
C SER A 215 -0.94 12.40 9.85
N ASN A 216 -0.13 13.20 10.56
CA ASN A 216 0.63 12.71 11.72
C ASN A 216 0.40 13.50 13.02
N GLY A 217 -0.45 14.52 12.98
CA GLY A 217 -0.79 15.33 14.15
C GLY A 217 -1.93 14.78 15.03
N GLY A 218 -2.57 13.67 14.62
CA GLY A 218 -3.78 13.13 15.24
C GLY A 218 -3.60 11.73 15.85
N VAL A 219 -4.75 11.10 16.08
CA VAL A 219 -4.84 9.70 16.53
C VAL A 219 -4.39 8.77 15.44
N LYS A 220 -3.57 7.76 15.78
CA LYS A 220 -3.04 6.76 14.85
C LYS A 220 -3.18 5.34 15.39
N LEU A 221 -3.46 4.40 14.50
CA LEU A 221 -3.36 2.98 14.79
C LEU A 221 -1.96 2.47 14.46
N HIS A 222 -1.48 1.54 15.25
CA HIS A 222 -0.24 0.79 15.03
C HIS A 222 -0.45 -0.67 15.41
N LEU A 223 0.34 -1.58 14.88
CA LEU A 223 0.33 -2.97 15.35
C LEU A 223 0.75 -3.03 16.83
N ASP A 224 0.13 -3.92 17.58
CA ASP A 224 0.55 -4.18 18.97
C ASP A 224 1.87 -4.95 18.97
N THR A 225 2.94 -4.27 19.37
CA THR A 225 4.30 -4.82 19.38
C THR A 225 4.75 -5.29 20.77
N ARG A 226 3.88 -5.32 21.78
CA ARG A 226 4.25 -5.72 23.16
C ARG A 226 4.82 -7.13 23.24
N SER A 227 4.39 -8.04 22.39
CA SER A 227 4.92 -9.41 22.30
C SER A 227 6.24 -9.52 21.54
N ASN A 228 6.54 -8.54 20.70
CA ASN A 228 7.77 -8.46 19.91
C ASN A 228 8.19 -6.99 19.77
N PRO A 229 8.82 -6.40 20.80
CA PRO A 229 9.22 -4.99 20.79
C PRO A 229 10.47 -4.77 19.90
N SER A 230 10.36 -5.14 18.62
CA SER A 230 11.44 -4.92 17.66
C SER A 230 11.61 -3.42 17.38
N TYR A 231 12.85 -3.00 17.32
CA TYR A 231 13.37 -1.75 16.73
C TYR A 231 12.35 -0.62 16.50
N GLN A 232 11.91 0.01 17.61
CA GLN A 232 11.08 1.20 17.52
C GLN A 232 11.87 2.41 18.00
N LEU A 233 11.85 3.46 17.18
CA LEU A 233 12.40 4.75 17.56
C LEU A 233 11.56 5.34 18.70
N THR A 234 12.24 6.01 19.65
CA THR A 234 11.54 6.75 20.70
C THR A 234 10.80 7.97 20.12
N VAL A 235 11.41 8.63 19.13
CA VAL A 235 10.84 9.78 18.44
C VAL A 235 11.15 9.63 16.95
N GLN A 236 10.13 9.76 16.14
CA GLN A 236 10.25 9.85 14.67
C GLN A 236 9.44 11.03 14.16
N GLY A 237 9.83 11.59 13.03
CA GLY A 237 9.10 12.73 12.49
C GLY A 237 9.80 13.47 11.37
N TRP A 238 9.19 14.57 11.02
CA TRP A 238 9.64 15.45 9.95
C TRP A 238 9.96 16.82 10.48
N ILE A 239 10.93 17.47 9.86
CA ILE A 239 11.20 18.90 9.99
C ILE A 239 11.09 19.57 8.63
N THR A 240 10.73 20.86 8.60
CA THR A 240 10.74 21.62 7.36
C THR A 240 12.17 21.77 6.81
N GLU A 241 12.30 21.99 5.50
CA GLU A 241 13.60 22.24 4.88
C GLU A 241 14.29 23.47 5.50
N GLU A 242 13.52 24.52 5.80
CA GLU A 242 14.02 25.72 6.48
C GLU A 242 14.59 25.39 7.86
N THR A 243 13.90 24.57 8.64
CA THR A 243 14.38 24.09 9.95
C THR A 243 15.68 23.30 9.80
N GLY A 244 15.76 22.40 8.82
CA GLY A 244 16.98 21.65 8.52
C GLY A 244 18.16 22.57 8.19
N LYS A 245 17.97 23.54 7.30
CA LYS A 245 19.00 24.56 6.96
C LYS A 245 19.42 25.40 8.18
N LYS A 246 18.46 25.79 9.01
CA LYS A 246 18.73 26.51 10.27
C LYS A 246 19.58 25.67 11.24
N MET A 247 19.30 24.38 11.36
CA MET A 247 20.10 23.45 12.17
C MET A 247 21.54 23.35 11.65
N LEU A 248 21.73 23.19 10.33
CA LEU A 248 23.06 23.15 9.73
C LEU A 248 23.84 24.45 9.99
N ALA A 249 23.21 25.60 9.80
CA ALA A 249 23.86 26.91 10.02
C ALA A 249 24.36 27.10 11.45
N VAL A 250 23.60 26.68 12.48
CA VAL A 250 24.05 26.79 13.88
C VAL A 250 25.09 25.73 14.24
N ALA A 251 25.13 24.60 13.50
CA ALA A 251 26.21 23.60 13.56
C ALA A 251 27.50 24.10 12.89
N GLY A 252 27.46 25.27 12.25
CA GLY A 252 28.60 25.80 11.47
C GLY A 252 28.84 25.07 10.15
N LYS A 253 27.82 24.41 9.63
CA LYS A 253 27.82 23.72 8.34
C LYS A 253 27.12 24.56 7.29
N ASP A 254 27.61 24.50 6.06
CA ASP A 254 26.93 25.10 4.92
C ASP A 254 25.76 24.22 4.46
N SER A 255 24.73 24.83 3.88
CA SER A 255 23.57 24.08 3.35
C SER A 255 23.91 23.24 2.11
N SER A 256 25.08 23.47 1.47
CA SER A 256 25.63 22.59 0.43
C SER A 256 25.78 21.15 0.87
N LEU A 257 25.91 20.92 2.19
CA LEU A 257 25.95 19.56 2.76
C LEU A 257 24.73 18.69 2.36
N LEU A 258 23.56 19.32 2.20
CA LEU A 258 22.36 18.61 1.71
C LEU A 258 22.54 18.16 0.26
N THR A 259 23.16 19.01 -0.59
CA THR A 259 23.43 18.69 -2.01
C THR A 259 24.59 17.70 -2.14
N GLU A 260 25.61 17.80 -1.28
CA GLU A 260 26.73 16.84 -1.25
C GLU A 260 26.24 15.40 -0.99
N ALA A 261 25.17 15.24 -0.20
CA ALA A 261 24.56 13.95 0.08
C ALA A 261 23.94 13.28 -1.16
N HIS A 262 23.70 14.01 -2.25
CA HIS A 262 23.16 13.45 -3.49
C HIS A 262 24.19 12.58 -4.25
N HIS A 263 25.47 12.69 -3.91
CA HIS A 263 26.54 12.05 -4.66
C HIS A 263 27.00 10.74 -4.04
N HIS A 264 27.33 9.79 -4.89
CA HIS A 264 27.89 8.49 -4.47
C HIS A 264 29.17 8.70 -3.64
N GLY A 265 29.26 7.98 -2.52
CA GLY A 265 30.41 8.07 -1.61
C GLY A 265 30.33 9.16 -0.56
N PHE A 266 29.21 9.89 -0.48
CA PHE A 266 28.96 10.80 0.64
C PHE A 266 29.20 10.07 1.97
N LYS A 267 29.74 10.80 2.95
CA LYS A 267 29.95 10.30 4.30
C LYS A 267 29.09 11.10 5.27
N GLY A 268 28.26 10.42 6.03
CA GLY A 268 27.47 11.05 7.09
C GLY A 268 28.37 11.76 8.10
N VAL A 269 27.87 12.83 8.69
CA VAL A 269 28.66 13.70 9.60
C VAL A 269 27.94 13.96 10.92
N PRO A 270 28.67 13.96 12.05
CA PRO A 270 28.17 14.53 13.31
C PRO A 270 27.95 16.03 13.15
N LEU A 271 26.88 16.55 13.76
CA LEU A 271 26.55 17.98 13.62
C LEU A 271 26.95 18.84 14.84
N ASP A 272 27.49 18.23 15.90
CA ASP A 272 27.75 18.91 17.18
C ASP A 272 26.51 19.62 17.74
N LEU A 273 25.35 19.06 17.48
CA LEU A 273 24.04 19.49 17.96
C LEU A 273 23.45 18.43 18.88
N LYS A 274 22.60 18.86 19.80
CA LYS A 274 21.84 17.98 20.67
C LYS A 274 20.35 18.23 20.55
N LEU A 275 19.57 17.16 20.34
CA LEU A 275 18.10 17.19 20.32
C LEU A 275 17.56 16.93 21.71
N SER A 276 16.59 17.74 22.13
CA SER A 276 15.65 17.38 23.19
C SER A 276 14.24 17.46 22.61
N ALA A 277 13.52 16.34 22.64
CA ALA A 277 12.16 16.24 22.17
C ALA A 277 11.33 15.40 23.14
N SER A 278 10.06 15.79 23.35
CA SER A 278 9.14 15.07 24.22
C SER A 278 7.75 15.06 23.65
N LEU A 279 7.10 13.92 23.72
CA LEU A 279 5.68 13.75 23.40
C LEU A 279 5.04 12.85 24.45
N LYS A 280 3.80 13.22 24.81
CA LYS A 280 2.94 12.45 25.70
C LYS A 280 1.83 11.84 24.87
N VAL A 281 1.51 10.58 25.13
CA VAL A 281 0.47 9.85 24.42
C VAL A 281 -0.45 9.11 25.39
N LYS A 282 -1.63 8.78 24.89
CA LYS A 282 -2.54 7.80 25.48
C LYS A 282 -2.65 6.65 24.52
N GLU A 283 -2.62 5.44 25.05
CA GLU A 283 -2.75 4.22 24.30
C GLU A 283 -4.04 3.48 24.66
N VAL A 284 -4.68 2.90 23.64
CA VAL A 284 -5.84 2.02 23.79
C VAL A 284 -5.59 0.79 22.92
N TYR A 285 -5.51 -0.38 23.57
CA TYR A 285 -5.31 -1.66 22.86
C TYR A 285 -6.65 -2.22 22.41
N ASN A 286 -6.68 -2.67 21.18
CA ASN A 286 -7.86 -3.29 20.59
C ASN A 286 -7.43 -4.31 19.51
N ARG A 287 -8.39 -4.89 18.84
CA ARG A 287 -8.19 -5.92 17.84
C ARG A 287 -9.14 -5.69 16.68
N SER A 288 -8.60 -5.64 15.48
CA SER A 288 -9.36 -5.68 14.24
C SER A 288 -9.13 -7.02 13.53
N HIS A 289 -9.64 -7.19 12.31
CA HIS A 289 -9.65 -8.50 11.65
C HIS A 289 -9.38 -8.38 10.15
N ASN A 290 -8.45 -9.20 9.66
CA ASN A 290 -8.43 -9.55 8.25
C ASN A 290 -9.50 -10.61 7.99
N VAL A 291 -10.19 -10.56 6.86
CA VAL A 291 -11.15 -11.59 6.43
C VAL A 291 -10.51 -12.44 5.34
N ILE A 292 -10.52 -13.77 5.52
CA ILE A 292 -9.82 -14.71 4.67
C ILE A 292 -10.77 -15.83 4.23
N ALA A 293 -11.00 -15.96 2.93
CA ALA A 293 -11.70 -17.06 2.32
C ALA A 293 -10.79 -17.78 1.31
N LYS A 294 -11.09 -19.03 0.97
CA LYS A 294 -10.29 -19.79 0.03
C LYS A 294 -11.09 -20.75 -0.86
N ILE A 295 -10.45 -21.11 -1.96
CA ILE A 295 -10.78 -22.27 -2.79
C ILE A 295 -9.58 -23.19 -2.74
N THR A 296 -9.69 -24.33 -2.07
CA THR A 296 -8.57 -25.28 -1.93
C THR A 296 -8.22 -25.90 -3.28
N GLY A 297 -6.94 -25.87 -3.63
CA GLY A 297 -6.41 -26.42 -4.87
C GLY A 297 -6.56 -27.93 -4.98
N SER A 298 -6.75 -28.43 -6.20
CA SER A 298 -6.98 -29.85 -6.48
C SER A 298 -5.70 -30.67 -6.60
N LYS A 299 -4.56 -30.04 -6.96
CA LYS A 299 -3.27 -30.73 -7.18
C LYS A 299 -2.15 -30.20 -6.28
N TYR A 300 -2.11 -28.89 -6.07
CA TYR A 300 -1.09 -28.19 -5.28
C TYR A 300 -1.76 -27.37 -4.18
N PRO A 301 -2.42 -28.01 -3.19
CA PRO A 301 -3.21 -27.32 -2.17
C PRO A 301 -2.36 -26.47 -1.21
N ASP A 302 -1.06 -26.66 -1.19
CA ASP A 302 -0.07 -25.90 -0.41
C ASP A 302 0.70 -24.85 -1.21
N GLU A 303 0.27 -24.55 -2.44
CA GLU A 303 0.73 -23.41 -3.24
C GLU A 303 -0.40 -22.39 -3.37
N TYR A 304 -0.13 -21.11 -3.15
CA TYR A 304 -1.15 -20.09 -2.93
C TYR A 304 -1.07 -18.95 -3.93
N VAL A 305 -2.22 -18.59 -4.51
CA VAL A 305 -2.40 -17.31 -5.22
C VAL A 305 -3.32 -16.45 -4.36
N ILE A 306 -2.83 -15.29 -3.92
CA ILE A 306 -3.57 -14.39 -3.03
C ILE A 306 -4.12 -13.22 -3.83
N TYR A 307 -5.43 -13.00 -3.76
CA TYR A 307 -6.08 -11.75 -4.12
C TYR A 307 -6.31 -10.94 -2.86
N SER A 308 -5.94 -9.66 -2.86
CA SER A 308 -6.12 -8.77 -1.71
C SER A 308 -6.80 -7.46 -2.07
N ALA A 309 -7.54 -6.90 -1.11
CA ALA A 309 -8.06 -5.54 -1.09
C ALA A 309 -8.30 -5.14 0.36
N HIS A 310 -8.22 -3.86 0.70
CA HIS A 310 -8.59 -3.44 2.05
C HIS A 310 -10.09 -3.15 2.16
N TRP A 311 -10.65 -3.52 3.30
CA TRP A 311 -12.07 -3.34 3.57
C TRP A 311 -12.36 -2.06 4.39
N ASP A 312 -11.36 -1.53 5.08
CA ASP A 312 -11.50 -0.36 5.93
C ASP A 312 -11.52 0.95 5.15
N HIS A 313 -11.99 2.02 5.81
CA HIS A 313 -11.81 3.39 5.38
C HIS A 313 -11.79 4.32 6.61
N LEU A 314 -11.97 5.62 6.42
CA LEU A 314 -11.65 6.63 7.43
C LEU A 314 -12.71 6.78 8.54
N GLY A 315 -13.92 6.22 8.35
CA GLY A 315 -14.95 6.27 9.37
C GLY A 315 -15.75 7.57 9.39
N ILE A 316 -16.09 8.03 10.60
CA ILE A 316 -16.77 9.31 10.81
C ILE A 316 -15.75 10.36 11.23
N GLY A 317 -15.69 11.46 10.50
CA GLY A 317 -14.70 12.49 10.66
C GLY A 317 -15.28 13.90 10.69
N LYS A 318 -14.50 14.87 10.21
CA LYS A 318 -14.96 16.26 10.09
C LYS A 318 -16.00 16.37 8.98
N PRO A 319 -17.11 17.08 9.22
CA PRO A 319 -18.10 17.29 8.17
C PRO A 319 -17.54 18.14 7.02
N ASP A 320 -17.96 17.81 5.81
CA ASP A 320 -17.72 18.62 4.62
C ASP A 320 -18.63 19.87 4.58
N ALA A 321 -18.58 20.63 3.49
CA ALA A 321 -19.40 21.84 3.32
C ALA A 321 -20.91 21.54 3.25
N ARG A 322 -21.33 20.29 2.99
CA ARG A 322 -22.73 19.83 2.99
C ARG A 322 -23.18 19.40 4.38
N GLY A 323 -22.26 19.30 5.34
CA GLY A 323 -22.49 18.78 6.68
C GLY A 323 -22.36 17.27 6.80
N ASP A 324 -21.93 16.60 5.74
CA ASP A 324 -21.66 15.17 5.73
C ASP A 324 -20.33 14.87 6.40
N SER A 325 -20.33 13.91 7.33
CA SER A 325 -19.16 13.51 8.12
C SER A 325 -18.77 12.04 7.96
N ILE A 326 -19.52 11.28 7.14
CA ILE A 326 -19.23 9.87 6.90
C ILE A 326 -18.34 9.76 5.67
N TYR A 327 -17.15 9.23 5.87
CA TYR A 327 -16.22 8.93 4.79
C TYR A 327 -16.56 7.54 4.24
N ASN A 328 -17.49 7.50 3.29
CA ASN A 328 -18.08 6.25 2.81
C ASN A 328 -17.07 5.35 2.08
N GLY A 329 -16.07 5.94 1.39
CA GLY A 329 -15.03 5.19 0.71
C GLY A 329 -15.59 4.22 -0.32
N ALA A 330 -16.38 4.74 -1.27
CA ALA A 330 -17.02 3.90 -2.27
C ALA A 330 -16.03 3.40 -3.31
N ALA A 331 -15.19 4.29 -3.83
CA ALA A 331 -14.09 3.91 -4.70
C ALA A 331 -12.93 3.36 -3.86
N ASP A 332 -12.58 4.03 -2.77
CA ASP A 332 -11.48 3.69 -1.86
C ASP A 332 -12.02 3.09 -0.53
N ASN A 333 -11.99 1.78 -0.30
CA ASN A 333 -11.79 0.72 -1.28
C ASN A 333 -12.97 -0.25 -1.24
N GLY A 334 -14.19 0.33 -1.16
CA GLY A 334 -15.43 -0.44 -1.32
C GLY A 334 -15.46 -1.17 -2.66
N SER A 335 -14.90 -0.53 -3.71
CA SER A 335 -14.83 -1.06 -5.06
C SER A 335 -13.90 -2.27 -5.17
N GLY A 336 -12.68 -2.21 -4.62
CA GLY A 336 -11.73 -3.33 -4.63
C GLY A 336 -12.20 -4.49 -3.76
N THR A 337 -12.79 -4.20 -2.60
CA THR A 337 -13.40 -5.22 -1.74
C THR A 337 -14.56 -5.93 -2.46
N ALA A 338 -15.39 -5.20 -3.21
CA ALA A 338 -16.45 -5.78 -4.04
C ALA A 338 -15.87 -6.62 -5.20
N ALA A 339 -14.75 -6.18 -5.80
CA ALA A 339 -14.07 -6.93 -6.86
C ALA A 339 -13.58 -8.30 -6.39
N LEU A 340 -13.13 -8.44 -5.14
CA LEU A 340 -12.76 -9.76 -4.59
C LEU A 340 -13.94 -10.75 -4.62
N LEU A 341 -15.16 -10.26 -4.32
CA LEU A 341 -16.37 -11.10 -4.35
C LEU A 341 -16.73 -11.51 -5.78
N GLU A 342 -16.58 -10.60 -6.75
CA GLU A 342 -16.81 -10.90 -8.15
C GLU A 342 -15.78 -11.90 -8.71
N ILE A 343 -14.51 -11.75 -8.37
CA ILE A 343 -13.46 -12.70 -8.76
C ILE A 343 -13.69 -14.06 -8.12
N ALA A 344 -14.08 -14.10 -6.83
CA ALA A 344 -14.43 -15.34 -6.15
C ALA A 344 -15.59 -16.07 -6.83
N ARG A 345 -16.63 -15.33 -7.23
CA ARG A 345 -17.77 -15.86 -7.98
C ARG A 345 -17.33 -16.41 -9.35
N ALA A 346 -16.44 -15.71 -10.05
CA ALA A 346 -15.90 -16.16 -11.33
C ALA A 346 -15.14 -17.49 -11.19
N PHE A 347 -14.27 -17.63 -10.20
CA PHE A 347 -13.58 -18.90 -9.95
C PHE A 347 -14.54 -20.03 -9.55
N LYS A 348 -15.58 -19.75 -8.79
CA LYS A 348 -16.60 -20.74 -8.41
C LYS A 348 -17.45 -21.21 -9.57
N SER A 349 -17.56 -20.42 -10.64
CA SER A 349 -18.31 -20.77 -11.85
C SER A 349 -17.53 -21.68 -12.81
N LEU A 350 -16.22 -21.82 -12.63
CA LEU A 350 -15.39 -22.65 -13.49
C LEU A 350 -15.72 -24.14 -13.31
N PRO A 351 -15.74 -24.92 -14.41
CA PRO A 351 -16.12 -26.34 -14.36
C PRO A 351 -15.11 -27.18 -13.57
N GLU A 352 -13.86 -26.78 -13.56
CA GLU A 352 -12.78 -27.46 -12.85
C GLU A 352 -12.27 -26.62 -11.68
N LYS A 353 -11.93 -27.30 -10.57
CA LYS A 353 -11.26 -26.62 -9.46
C LYS A 353 -9.86 -26.17 -9.86
N PRO A 354 -9.38 -25.04 -9.34
CA PRO A 354 -8.00 -24.60 -9.56
C PRO A 354 -7.02 -25.69 -9.08
N GLU A 355 -5.87 -25.78 -9.70
CA GLU A 355 -4.82 -26.72 -9.28
C GLU A 355 -4.14 -26.24 -8.00
N ARG A 356 -3.91 -24.93 -7.85
CA ARG A 356 -3.39 -24.26 -6.65
C ARG A 356 -4.52 -23.66 -5.83
N THR A 357 -4.28 -23.49 -4.55
CA THR A 357 -5.21 -22.80 -3.64
C THR A 357 -5.28 -21.32 -3.94
N ILE A 358 -6.49 -20.79 -4.07
CA ILE A 358 -6.76 -19.36 -4.20
C ILE A 358 -7.22 -18.82 -2.85
N ILE A 359 -6.60 -17.73 -2.41
CA ILE A 359 -6.92 -17.01 -1.18
C ILE A 359 -7.53 -15.66 -1.55
N PHE A 360 -8.66 -15.32 -0.95
CA PHE A 360 -9.27 -14.00 -0.96
C PHE A 360 -9.04 -13.37 0.41
N LEU A 361 -8.27 -12.31 0.44
CA LEU A 361 -7.79 -11.66 1.66
C LEU A 361 -8.25 -10.20 1.68
N SER A 362 -9.31 -9.92 2.45
CA SER A 362 -9.73 -8.55 2.70
C SER A 362 -9.04 -8.06 3.98
N VAL A 363 -8.09 -7.13 3.85
CA VAL A 363 -7.26 -6.66 4.96
C VAL A 363 -7.87 -5.45 5.67
N THR A 364 -7.50 -5.26 6.93
CA THR A 364 -7.90 -4.14 7.76
C THR A 364 -6.84 -3.06 7.84
N ALA A 365 -7.24 -1.84 8.20
CA ALA A 365 -6.35 -0.73 8.58
C ALA A 365 -5.25 -0.42 7.55
N GLU A 366 -5.59 -0.49 6.27
CA GLU A 366 -4.74 0.01 5.18
C GLU A 366 -4.49 1.50 5.35
N GLU A 367 -5.57 2.26 5.59
CA GLU A 367 -5.62 3.71 5.77
C GLU A 367 -4.79 4.22 6.96
N GLN A 368 -4.41 3.32 7.83
CA GLN A 368 -3.58 3.62 9.00
C GLN A 368 -2.10 3.24 8.79
N GLY A 369 -1.74 2.77 7.60
CA GLY A 369 -0.38 2.42 7.22
C GLY A 369 -0.19 0.94 6.90
N LEU A 370 -1.11 0.34 6.13
CA LEU A 370 -1.04 -1.03 5.61
C LEU A 370 -0.97 -2.09 6.73
N LEU A 371 -1.65 -1.85 7.87
CA LEU A 371 -1.41 -2.65 9.09
C LEU A 371 -1.89 -4.09 8.96
N GLY A 372 -3.04 -4.33 8.33
CA GLY A 372 -3.59 -5.67 8.15
C GLY A 372 -2.72 -6.57 7.28
N SER A 373 -2.26 -6.05 6.15
CA SER A 373 -1.31 -6.77 5.27
C SER A 373 0.07 -6.92 5.91
N ALA A 374 0.55 -5.90 6.66
CA ALA A 374 1.79 -5.99 7.42
C ALA A 374 1.72 -7.09 8.49
N TYR A 375 0.60 -7.18 9.21
CA TYR A 375 0.38 -8.23 10.19
C TYR A 375 0.34 -9.61 9.53
N TYR A 376 -0.40 -9.74 8.40
CA TYR A 376 -0.46 -10.99 7.66
C TYR A 376 0.94 -11.41 7.17
N ALA A 377 1.74 -10.50 6.65
CA ALA A 377 3.09 -10.79 6.20
C ALA A 377 4.04 -11.24 7.33
N GLN A 378 3.83 -10.75 8.56
CA GLN A 378 4.60 -11.13 9.75
C GLN A 378 4.07 -12.41 10.42
N HIS A 379 2.76 -12.67 10.33
CA HIS A 379 2.05 -13.79 10.94
C HIS A 379 1.16 -14.49 9.90
N PRO A 380 1.77 -15.03 8.82
CA PRO A 380 1.01 -15.54 7.70
C PRO A 380 0.24 -16.81 8.08
N VAL A 381 -1.05 -16.85 7.70
CA VAL A 381 -1.86 -18.07 7.85
C VAL A 381 -1.36 -19.16 6.89
N TYR A 382 -0.83 -18.74 5.75
CA TYR A 382 -0.22 -19.62 4.74
C TYR A 382 1.21 -19.20 4.45
N PRO A 383 2.18 -20.14 4.37
CA PRO A 383 3.59 -19.80 4.18
C PRO A 383 3.84 -18.91 2.97
N LEU A 384 4.47 -17.75 3.17
CA LEU A 384 4.78 -16.82 2.08
C LEU A 384 5.78 -17.42 1.08
N ALA A 385 6.66 -18.32 1.51
CA ALA A 385 7.52 -19.07 0.62
C ALA A 385 6.73 -19.91 -0.41
N LYS A 386 5.54 -20.38 -0.05
CA LYS A 386 4.62 -21.14 -0.90
C LYS A 386 3.58 -20.25 -1.62
N THR A 387 3.61 -18.94 -1.38
CA THR A 387 2.75 -17.99 -2.09
C THR A 387 3.37 -17.67 -3.45
N VAL A 388 2.63 -17.99 -4.50
CA VAL A 388 3.04 -17.82 -5.90
C VAL A 388 3.06 -16.36 -6.30
N ALA A 389 1.98 -15.66 -5.97
CA ALA A 389 1.79 -14.24 -6.24
C ALA A 389 0.75 -13.62 -5.31
N ASN A 390 0.82 -12.31 -5.14
CA ASN A 390 -0.24 -11.45 -4.61
C ASN A 390 -0.75 -10.51 -5.72
N LEU A 391 -2.06 -10.48 -5.91
CA LEU A 391 -2.77 -9.62 -6.85
C LEU A 391 -3.68 -8.71 -6.02
N ASN A 392 -3.30 -7.45 -5.90
CA ASN A 392 -3.98 -6.48 -5.07
C ASN A 392 -4.90 -5.60 -5.92
N ILE A 393 -6.04 -5.22 -5.36
CA ILE A 393 -7.02 -4.35 -6.00
C ILE A 393 -7.30 -3.19 -5.04
N ASP A 394 -7.01 -2.00 -5.53
CA ASP A 394 -7.15 -0.78 -4.74
C ASP A 394 -7.63 0.34 -5.66
N VAL A 395 -8.86 0.77 -5.45
CA VAL A 395 -9.63 1.69 -6.28
C VAL A 395 -9.87 1.19 -7.72
N LEU A 396 -11.13 1.00 -8.08
CA LEU A 396 -11.51 0.67 -9.46
C LEU A 396 -11.80 1.92 -10.28
N ASN A 397 -11.58 1.81 -11.60
CA ASN A 397 -12.03 2.79 -12.57
C ASN A 397 -13.56 2.91 -12.57
N THR A 398 -14.08 4.11 -12.31
CA THR A 398 -15.50 4.43 -12.17
C THR A 398 -16.07 5.26 -13.33
N TYR A 399 -15.25 5.60 -14.34
CA TYR A 399 -15.66 6.51 -15.44
C TYR A 399 -15.80 5.85 -16.81
N GLY A 400 -15.59 4.54 -16.90
CA GLY A 400 -15.87 3.75 -18.11
C GLY A 400 -14.66 3.03 -18.70
N PRO A 401 -14.87 2.23 -19.77
CA PRO A 401 -13.84 1.42 -20.40
C PRO A 401 -12.71 2.26 -20.98
N THR A 402 -11.46 1.76 -20.84
CA THR A 402 -10.25 2.42 -21.35
C THR A 402 -9.48 1.51 -22.32
N LYS A 403 -8.71 2.13 -23.22
CA LYS A 403 -7.79 1.44 -24.14
C LYS A 403 -6.48 1.07 -23.47
N ASP A 404 -6.20 1.66 -22.34
CA ASP A 404 -4.99 1.45 -21.56
C ASP A 404 -5.28 0.87 -20.18
N ILE A 405 -4.26 0.31 -19.59
CA ILE A 405 -4.20 -0.04 -18.17
C ILE A 405 -2.79 0.32 -17.69
N THR A 406 -2.67 0.71 -16.43
CA THR A 406 -1.38 1.01 -15.83
C THR A 406 -1.10 0.11 -14.62
N TYR A 407 0.10 0.17 -14.11
CA TYR A 407 0.50 -0.44 -12.83
C TYR A 407 1.63 0.38 -12.23
N SER A 408 1.71 0.40 -10.92
CA SER A 408 2.80 1.06 -10.22
C SER A 408 4.03 0.14 -10.08
N GLY A 409 5.23 0.72 -9.99
CA GLY A 409 6.47 -0.01 -9.74
C GLY A 409 7.04 -0.76 -10.95
N LYS A 410 7.15 -0.09 -12.08
CA LYS A 410 7.72 -0.67 -13.31
C LYS A 410 9.09 -1.33 -13.10
N GLY A 411 9.24 -2.55 -13.64
CA GLY A 411 10.49 -3.31 -13.62
C GLY A 411 10.68 -4.14 -12.36
N GLN A 412 9.62 -4.41 -11.60
CA GLN A 412 9.68 -5.20 -10.37
C GLN A 412 9.59 -6.71 -10.63
N SER A 413 8.53 -7.21 -11.27
CA SER A 413 8.32 -8.65 -11.41
C SER A 413 7.77 -9.06 -12.78
N GLU A 414 7.79 -10.37 -13.07
CA GLU A 414 7.20 -10.95 -14.28
C GLU A 414 5.66 -10.82 -14.31
N LEU A 415 5.00 -10.47 -13.21
CA LEU A 415 3.56 -10.22 -13.22
C LEU A 415 3.17 -9.05 -14.13
N GLU A 416 4.07 -8.09 -14.32
CA GLU A 416 3.89 -7.00 -15.29
C GLU A 416 3.81 -7.52 -16.73
N ASP A 417 4.57 -8.57 -17.04
CA ASP A 417 4.58 -9.18 -18.38
C ASP A 417 3.29 -9.99 -18.59
N TYR A 418 2.77 -10.63 -17.53
CA TYR A 418 1.46 -11.31 -17.56
C TYR A 418 0.32 -10.30 -17.77
N LEU A 419 0.35 -9.16 -17.05
CA LEU A 419 -0.64 -8.10 -17.26
C LEU A 419 -0.62 -7.59 -18.71
N ARG A 420 0.57 -7.35 -19.27
CA ARG A 420 0.73 -6.90 -20.65
C ARG A 420 0.15 -7.93 -21.64
N GLU A 421 0.50 -9.20 -21.46
CA GLU A 421 0.01 -10.28 -22.33
C GLU A 421 -1.53 -10.36 -22.35
N GLU A 422 -2.17 -10.30 -21.16
CA GLU A 422 -3.63 -10.37 -21.08
C GLU A 422 -4.30 -9.08 -21.58
N ALA A 423 -3.72 -7.92 -21.32
CA ALA A 423 -4.20 -6.64 -21.84
C ALA A 423 -4.17 -6.60 -23.38
N GLU A 424 -3.05 -7.00 -23.99
CA GLU A 424 -2.90 -7.05 -25.46
C GLU A 424 -3.92 -7.99 -26.12
N LYS A 425 -4.21 -9.15 -25.50
CA LYS A 425 -5.27 -10.07 -25.98
C LYS A 425 -6.66 -9.42 -25.99
N LYS A 426 -6.90 -8.49 -25.08
CA LYS A 426 -8.14 -7.72 -24.97
C LYS A 426 -8.08 -6.41 -25.76
N GLY A 427 -7.03 -6.16 -26.54
CA GLY A 427 -6.86 -4.95 -27.35
C GLY A 427 -6.50 -3.71 -26.54
N ARG A 428 -5.98 -3.89 -25.32
CA ARG A 428 -5.51 -2.81 -24.43
C ARG A 428 -3.99 -2.75 -24.42
N TYR A 429 -3.45 -1.60 -24.08
CA TYR A 429 -2.00 -1.40 -23.96
C TYR A 429 -1.62 -0.96 -22.54
N ILE A 430 -0.36 -1.20 -22.15
CA ILE A 430 0.17 -0.72 -20.88
C ILE A 430 0.58 0.74 -21.03
N ALA A 431 -0.04 1.62 -20.25
CA ALA A 431 0.39 3.00 -20.12
C ALA A 431 1.53 3.13 -19.10
N PRO A 432 2.42 4.13 -19.26
CA PRO A 432 3.40 4.44 -18.22
C PRO A 432 2.70 4.90 -16.94
N GLU A 433 3.32 4.59 -15.80
CA GLU A 433 2.92 5.16 -14.51
C GLU A 433 3.14 6.67 -14.52
N ASP A 434 2.13 7.43 -14.10
CA ASP A 434 2.25 8.85 -13.84
C ASP A 434 2.95 9.07 -12.48
N HIS A 435 3.86 10.05 -12.39
CA HIS A 435 4.54 10.40 -11.15
C HIS A 435 5.27 9.23 -10.44
N PRO A 436 6.14 8.48 -11.13
CA PRO A 436 6.86 7.35 -10.52
C PRO A 436 7.75 7.78 -9.33
N GLU A 437 8.10 9.07 -9.24
CA GLU A 437 8.82 9.67 -8.12
C GLU A 437 7.99 9.77 -6.84
N ALA A 438 6.68 9.65 -6.94
CA ALA A 438 5.76 9.66 -5.79
C ALA A 438 5.74 8.33 -5.02
N GLY A 439 6.25 7.24 -5.63
CA GLY A 439 6.35 5.92 -5.00
C GLY A 439 5.01 5.29 -4.68
N HIS A 440 4.05 5.35 -5.62
CA HIS A 440 2.72 4.75 -5.46
C HIS A 440 2.79 3.25 -5.17
N TYR A 441 3.79 2.54 -5.72
CA TYR A 441 4.03 1.12 -5.45
C TYR A 441 4.13 0.79 -3.95
N PHE A 442 4.54 1.73 -3.11
CA PHE A 442 4.76 1.52 -1.68
C PHE A 442 3.58 2.00 -0.80
N ARG A 443 2.42 2.28 -1.42
CA ARG A 443 1.28 2.92 -0.73
C ARG A 443 0.05 2.04 -0.61
N SER A 444 0.09 0.80 -1.09
CA SER A 444 -1.02 -0.15 -0.96
C SER A 444 -0.52 -1.52 -0.49
N ASP A 445 -1.43 -2.41 -0.13
CA ASP A 445 -1.22 -3.66 0.62
C ASP A 445 -0.29 -4.67 -0.04
N HIS A 446 -0.19 -4.69 -1.38
CA HIS A 446 0.74 -5.56 -2.11
C HIS A 446 2.20 -5.35 -1.69
N PHE A 447 2.52 -4.16 -1.22
CA PHE A 447 3.87 -3.82 -0.79
C PHE A 447 4.37 -4.68 0.38
N ASN A 448 3.53 -5.02 1.35
CA ASN A 448 3.95 -5.88 2.46
C ASN A 448 4.25 -7.32 2.00
N PHE A 449 3.56 -7.81 0.97
CA PHE A 449 3.89 -9.08 0.33
C PHE A 449 5.20 -8.97 -0.46
N ALA A 450 5.40 -7.87 -1.19
CA ALA A 450 6.65 -7.60 -1.91
C ALA A 450 7.85 -7.59 -0.96
N ARG A 451 7.77 -6.89 0.18
CA ARG A 451 8.80 -6.87 1.24
C ARG A 451 9.12 -8.26 1.78
N ALA A 452 8.14 -9.15 1.82
CA ALA A 452 8.33 -10.55 2.23
C ALA A 452 8.79 -11.45 1.07
N GLY A 453 9.14 -10.87 -0.07
CA GLY A 453 9.67 -11.56 -1.25
C GLY A 453 8.60 -12.17 -2.17
N VAL A 454 7.31 -12.00 -1.92
CA VAL A 454 6.24 -12.51 -2.79
C VAL A 454 6.06 -11.57 -3.98
N PRO A 455 6.18 -12.04 -5.24
CA PRO A 455 5.86 -11.23 -6.40
C PRO A 455 4.44 -10.68 -6.30
N SER A 456 4.30 -9.36 -6.41
CA SER A 456 3.04 -8.67 -6.16
C SER A 456 2.75 -7.67 -7.26
N LEU A 457 1.46 -7.49 -7.58
CA LEU A 457 0.97 -6.58 -8.60
C LEU A 457 -0.25 -5.81 -8.09
N THR A 458 -0.26 -4.51 -8.31
CA THR A 458 -1.45 -3.66 -8.31
C THR A 458 -1.59 -3.07 -9.70
N ALA A 459 -2.71 -3.33 -10.35
CA ALA A 459 -3.05 -2.76 -11.64
C ALA A 459 -4.10 -1.69 -11.45
N ASP A 460 -3.86 -0.52 -12.01
CA ASP A 460 -4.73 0.64 -11.92
C ASP A 460 -5.41 0.91 -13.26
N GLY A 461 -6.65 1.39 -13.25
CA GLY A 461 -7.38 1.75 -14.46
C GLY A 461 -6.62 2.80 -15.29
N GLY A 462 -6.68 2.65 -16.62
CA GLY A 462 -6.10 3.62 -17.54
C GLY A 462 -6.92 4.90 -17.66
N VAL A 463 -6.40 5.86 -18.40
CA VAL A 463 -7.06 7.16 -18.65
C VAL A 463 -7.47 7.37 -20.12
N ASP A 464 -7.10 6.49 -21.05
CA ASP A 464 -7.50 6.59 -22.47
C ASP A 464 -8.92 6.03 -22.65
N ASP A 465 -9.94 6.81 -22.25
CA ASP A 465 -11.35 6.41 -22.41
C ASP A 465 -11.62 5.93 -23.83
N LEU A 466 -12.34 4.82 -23.95
CA LEU A 466 -12.57 4.13 -25.22
C LEU A 466 -13.22 5.03 -26.29
N THR A 467 -14.05 5.96 -25.87
CA THR A 467 -14.85 6.83 -26.75
C THR A 467 -14.47 8.30 -26.69
N LYS A 468 -14.10 8.79 -25.50
CA LYS A 468 -13.86 10.22 -25.22
C LYS A 468 -12.38 10.59 -25.18
N GLY A 469 -11.49 9.59 -25.15
CA GLY A 469 -10.03 9.78 -25.21
C GLY A 469 -9.38 10.16 -23.89
N LYS A 470 -8.05 10.38 -23.93
CA LYS A 470 -7.19 10.55 -22.75
C LYS A 470 -7.53 11.76 -21.89
N GLU A 471 -7.86 12.89 -22.50
CA GLU A 471 -8.14 14.13 -21.76
C GLU A 471 -9.35 13.96 -20.84
N PHE A 472 -10.38 13.25 -21.30
CA PHE A 472 -11.56 12.96 -20.48
C PHE A 472 -11.22 12.06 -19.30
N GLY A 473 -10.53 10.94 -19.54
CA GLY A 473 -10.18 10.02 -18.46
C GLY A 473 -9.23 10.67 -17.46
N LYS A 474 -8.22 11.42 -17.94
CA LYS A 474 -7.33 12.18 -17.07
C LYS A 474 -8.09 13.20 -16.22
N GLN A 475 -9.02 13.94 -16.81
CA GLN A 475 -9.86 14.87 -16.07
C GLN A 475 -10.66 14.17 -14.98
N LYS A 476 -11.20 12.98 -15.26
CA LYS A 476 -11.96 12.20 -14.28
C LYS A 476 -11.08 11.66 -13.14
N HIS A 477 -9.90 11.20 -13.46
CA HIS A 477 -8.90 10.77 -12.48
C HIS A 477 -8.46 11.94 -11.57
N ASP A 478 -8.12 13.07 -12.17
CA ASP A 478 -7.73 14.28 -11.44
C ASP A 478 -8.88 14.83 -10.57
N GLU A 479 -10.13 14.79 -11.08
CA GLU A 479 -11.33 15.18 -10.35
C GLU A 479 -11.53 14.29 -9.11
N TYR A 480 -11.44 12.97 -9.26
CA TYR A 480 -11.52 12.04 -8.13
C TYR A 480 -10.45 12.34 -7.07
N THR A 481 -9.20 12.43 -7.49
CA THR A 481 -8.07 12.69 -6.59
C THR A 481 -8.20 14.02 -5.85
N ALA A 482 -8.67 15.08 -6.53
CA ALA A 482 -8.75 16.42 -5.95
C ALA A 482 -9.99 16.63 -5.06
N LEU A 483 -11.11 15.97 -5.36
CA LEU A 483 -12.42 16.31 -4.77
C LEU A 483 -13.05 15.17 -3.95
N HIS A 484 -12.68 13.92 -4.20
CA HIS A 484 -13.35 12.76 -3.62
C HIS A 484 -12.42 11.88 -2.77
N TYR A 485 -11.17 11.71 -3.19
CA TYR A 485 -10.20 10.88 -2.48
C TYR A 485 -10.04 11.34 -1.02
N HIS A 486 -10.34 10.45 -0.08
CA HIS A 486 -10.35 10.71 1.36
C HIS A 486 -11.29 11.86 1.78
N GLN A 487 -12.43 11.98 1.10
CA GLN A 487 -13.50 12.95 1.43
C GLN A 487 -14.84 12.23 1.65
N PRO A 488 -15.79 12.85 2.39
CA PRO A 488 -17.14 12.31 2.52
C PRO A 488 -17.85 12.15 1.17
N SER A 489 -17.41 12.86 0.14
CA SER A 489 -17.97 12.80 -1.22
C SER A 489 -17.51 11.58 -2.05
N ASP A 490 -16.67 10.68 -1.50
CA ASP A 490 -16.41 9.38 -2.11
C ASP A 490 -17.60 8.42 -1.87
N GLU A 491 -18.69 8.71 -2.52
CA GLU A 491 -19.97 7.99 -2.47
C GLU A 491 -20.25 7.28 -3.79
N TYR A 492 -20.97 6.16 -3.75
CA TYR A 492 -21.46 5.52 -4.96
C TYR A 492 -22.66 6.27 -5.55
N ASP A 493 -22.49 6.80 -6.74
CA ASP A 493 -23.57 7.45 -7.51
C ASP A 493 -23.83 6.68 -8.82
N PRO A 494 -24.98 5.97 -8.93
CA PRO A 494 -25.33 5.22 -10.15
C PRO A 494 -25.58 6.12 -11.36
N ALA A 495 -25.78 7.43 -11.18
CA ALA A 495 -25.99 8.36 -12.28
C ALA A 495 -24.68 8.81 -12.94
N THR A 496 -23.58 8.81 -12.21
CA THR A 496 -22.28 9.28 -12.70
C THR A 496 -21.24 8.19 -12.88
N TRP A 497 -21.35 7.07 -12.16
CA TRP A 497 -20.41 5.97 -12.23
C TRP A 497 -20.67 5.04 -13.42
N ASN A 498 -19.64 4.76 -14.20
CA ASN A 498 -19.64 3.72 -15.22
C ASN A 498 -18.66 2.61 -14.84
N LEU A 499 -19.16 1.59 -14.18
CA LEU A 499 -18.37 0.45 -13.68
C LEU A 499 -17.89 -0.53 -14.76
N GLU A 500 -18.23 -0.31 -16.03
CA GLU A 500 -17.72 -1.15 -17.12
C GLU A 500 -16.19 -1.08 -17.23
N GLY A 501 -15.59 0.08 -16.87
CA GLY A 501 -14.13 0.22 -16.79
C GLY A 501 -13.53 -0.64 -15.67
N GLY A 502 -14.08 -0.56 -14.46
CA GLY A 502 -13.65 -1.38 -13.33
C GLY A 502 -13.80 -2.88 -13.61
N LEU A 503 -14.91 -3.33 -14.26
CA LEU A 503 -15.05 -4.72 -14.70
C LEU A 503 -13.96 -5.14 -15.67
N GLN A 504 -13.65 -4.29 -16.64
CA GLN A 504 -12.60 -4.54 -17.62
C GLN A 504 -11.22 -4.73 -16.96
N ASP A 505 -10.96 -4.00 -15.87
CA ASP A 505 -9.70 -4.09 -15.13
C ASP A 505 -9.65 -5.38 -14.28
N ILE A 506 -10.70 -5.69 -13.52
CA ILE A 506 -10.75 -6.91 -12.71
C ILE A 506 -10.76 -8.20 -13.54
N GLU A 507 -11.28 -8.16 -14.78
CA GLU A 507 -11.16 -9.29 -15.72
C GLU A 507 -9.70 -9.62 -16.03
N LEU A 508 -8.83 -8.62 -16.22
CA LEU A 508 -7.41 -8.84 -16.45
C LEU A 508 -6.73 -9.44 -15.21
N VAL A 509 -7.05 -8.91 -14.03
CA VAL A 509 -6.52 -9.42 -12.75
C VAL A 509 -6.99 -10.87 -12.51
N PHE A 510 -8.24 -11.19 -12.83
CA PHE A 510 -8.75 -12.56 -12.79
C PHE A 510 -7.99 -13.49 -13.75
N LEU A 511 -7.75 -13.08 -15.00
CA LEU A 511 -7.04 -13.89 -16.00
C LEU A 511 -5.60 -14.20 -15.58
N ILE A 512 -4.89 -13.23 -14.98
CA ILE A 512 -3.55 -13.46 -14.42
C ILE A 512 -3.61 -14.51 -13.33
N GLY A 513 -4.50 -14.36 -12.36
CA GLY A 513 -4.63 -15.34 -11.28
C GLY A 513 -5.13 -16.71 -11.75
N LYS A 514 -6.03 -16.76 -12.74
CA LYS A 514 -6.45 -18.01 -13.39
C LYS A 514 -5.25 -18.73 -14.01
N LYS A 515 -4.42 -17.99 -14.79
CA LYS A 515 -3.19 -18.54 -15.39
C LYS A 515 -2.25 -19.11 -14.33
N LEU A 516 -2.11 -18.44 -13.18
CA LEU A 516 -1.27 -18.91 -12.06
C LEU A 516 -1.90 -20.09 -11.31
N ALA A 517 -3.21 -20.08 -11.12
CA ALA A 517 -3.91 -21.08 -10.34
C ALA A 517 -4.08 -22.43 -11.08
N TYR A 518 -4.10 -22.42 -12.42
CA TYR A 518 -4.20 -23.62 -13.28
C TYR A 518 -2.88 -23.97 -13.98
N GLY A 519 -1.82 -23.22 -13.72
CA GLY A 519 -0.49 -23.42 -14.29
C GLY A 519 0.56 -23.76 -13.24
N HIS A 520 1.78 -23.97 -13.71
CA HIS A 520 2.93 -24.32 -12.84
C HIS A 520 3.96 -23.20 -12.71
N ALA A 521 3.76 -22.06 -13.39
CA ALA A 521 4.70 -20.94 -13.36
C ALA A 521 4.78 -20.33 -11.95
N TRP A 522 6.01 -19.94 -11.59
CA TRP A 522 6.31 -19.14 -10.41
C TRP A 522 6.89 -17.81 -10.89
N PRO A 523 6.12 -16.74 -10.90
CA PRO A 523 6.63 -15.43 -11.30
C PRO A 523 7.87 -15.06 -10.50
N GLN A 524 8.85 -14.46 -11.18
CA GLN A 524 10.11 -14.06 -10.56
C GLN A 524 10.18 -12.55 -10.44
N TRP A 525 10.95 -12.08 -9.45
CA TRP A 525 11.39 -10.69 -9.42
C TRP A 525 12.43 -10.46 -10.51
N LYS A 526 12.33 -9.35 -11.22
CA LYS A 526 13.27 -8.93 -12.26
C LYS A 526 14.63 -8.57 -11.65
N THR A 527 15.69 -8.65 -12.44
CA THR A 527 17.02 -8.21 -12.01
C THR A 527 16.98 -6.72 -11.64
N GLY A 528 17.55 -6.37 -10.50
CA GLY A 528 17.54 -5.01 -9.96
C GLY A 528 16.30 -4.67 -9.10
N SER A 529 15.38 -5.62 -8.89
CA SER A 529 14.34 -5.46 -7.86
C SER A 529 14.94 -5.62 -6.47
N GLU A 530 14.66 -4.68 -5.59
CA GLU A 530 15.06 -4.68 -4.17
C GLU A 530 14.47 -5.84 -3.36
N PHE A 531 13.43 -6.51 -3.88
CA PHE A 531 12.72 -7.61 -3.19
C PHE A 531 13.22 -9.00 -3.61
N LYS A 532 14.04 -9.08 -4.67
CA LYS A 532 14.50 -10.34 -5.24
C LYS A 532 15.29 -11.18 -4.24
N ALA A 533 16.17 -10.55 -3.47
CA ALA A 533 17.04 -11.25 -2.53
C ALA A 533 16.26 -12.00 -1.45
N ASP A 534 15.14 -11.44 -0.96
CA ASP A 534 14.30 -12.10 0.05
C ASP A 534 13.54 -13.29 -0.54
N ARG A 535 13.08 -13.20 -1.79
CA ARG A 535 12.49 -14.33 -2.51
C ARG A 535 13.46 -15.47 -2.71
N ASP A 536 14.70 -15.15 -3.06
CA ASP A 536 15.74 -16.14 -3.34
C ASP A 536 16.13 -16.94 -2.09
N LYS A 537 16.07 -16.34 -0.90
CA LYS A 537 16.32 -17.04 0.38
C LYS A 537 15.40 -18.24 0.61
N THR A 538 14.14 -18.15 0.16
CA THR A 538 13.11 -19.18 0.34
C THR A 538 12.98 -20.12 -0.88
N ALA A 539 13.90 -20.06 -1.86
CA ALA A 539 13.79 -20.82 -3.09
C ALA A 539 13.69 -22.35 -2.86
N ARG A 540 14.40 -22.89 -1.84
CA ARG A 540 14.38 -24.31 -1.50
C ARG A 540 13.04 -24.79 -0.92
N GLU A 541 12.25 -23.91 -0.33
CA GLU A 541 10.96 -24.24 0.26
C GLU A 541 9.86 -24.41 -0.81
N ARG A 542 10.14 -23.98 -2.04
CA ARG A 542 9.25 -24.12 -3.20
C ARG A 542 9.50 -25.39 -4.02
N GLN A 543 10.60 -26.06 -3.79
CA GLN A 543 10.95 -27.36 -4.40
C GLN A 543 10.37 -28.51 -3.59
#